data_a7e01b802d589d1b1202f547cdbad398
#
_entry.id   a7e01b802d589d1b1202f547cdbad398
#
_cell.length_a   1.000
_cell.length_b   1.000
_cell.length_c   1.000
_cell.angle_alpha   90.00
_cell.angle_beta   90.00
_cell.angle_gamma   90.00
#
_symmetry.space_group_name_H-M   'P 1'
#
loop_
_entity.id
_entity.type
_entity.pdbx_description
1 polymer ?
#
loop_
_entity_poly.entity_id
_entity_poly.type
_entity_poly.pdbx_seq_one_letter_code
_entity_poly.pdbx_strand_id
1 'polypeptide(L)'
;MIVGIGTDIIDIRRIKNTIHRYGEKFKKRCFSNNEIIRSENCFNPTNSYAKRYAAKEACSKALGTGLAKGIFWKDVEVVNDKYGKPFINLHNNALKKINKITKKDYNIEVSLSDEKNYAIANVIIFINEK
;
A
#
# COMPACT_ATOMS: atom_id res chain seq x y z
N MET A 1 13.86 12.17 -11.53
CA MET A 1 13.37 11.29 -12.61
C MET A 1 12.38 10.29 -12.02
N ILE A 2 11.22 10.16 -12.64
CA ILE A 2 10.21 9.18 -12.23
C ILE A 2 10.66 7.81 -12.74
N VAL A 3 10.67 6.81 -11.85
CA VAL A 3 11.03 5.44 -12.21
C VAL A 3 9.87 4.47 -12.11
N GLY A 4 8.76 4.91 -11.54
CA GLY A 4 7.57 4.06 -11.47
C GLY A 4 6.34 4.86 -11.11
N ILE A 5 5.20 4.44 -11.65
CA ILE A 5 3.89 4.98 -11.32
C ILE A 5 2.90 3.84 -11.22
N GLY A 6 2.03 3.89 -10.25
CA GLY A 6 1.00 2.88 -10.06
C GLY A 6 -0.29 3.51 -9.57
N THR A 7 -1.39 2.97 -10.06
CA THR A 7 -2.74 3.37 -9.64
C THR A 7 -3.55 2.11 -9.41
N ASP A 8 -4.34 2.11 -8.36
CA ASP A 8 -5.28 1.03 -8.11
C ASP A 8 -6.58 1.59 -7.58
N ILE A 9 -7.67 0.96 -7.95
CA ILE A 9 -9.00 1.23 -7.44
C ILE A 9 -9.60 -0.07 -6.91
N ILE A 10 -10.22 -0.02 -5.76
CA ILE A 10 -10.83 -1.19 -5.16
C ILE A 10 -12.25 -0.88 -4.70
N ASP A 11 -13.13 -1.84 -4.85
CA ASP A 11 -14.48 -1.77 -4.29
C ASP A 11 -14.40 -2.09 -2.79
N ILE A 12 -14.77 -1.11 -1.97
CA ILE A 12 -14.72 -1.23 -0.50
C ILE A 12 -15.60 -2.38 -0.01
N ARG A 13 -16.70 -2.64 -0.71
CA ARG A 13 -17.62 -3.76 -0.37
C ARG A 13 -16.93 -5.11 -0.48
N ARG A 14 -16.01 -5.24 -1.44
CA ARG A 14 -15.18 -6.46 -1.60
C ARG A 14 -14.28 -6.67 -0.37
N ILE A 15 -13.67 -5.61 0.11
CA ILE A 15 -12.83 -5.70 1.33
C ILE A 15 -13.70 -6.01 2.56
N LYS A 16 -14.85 -5.37 2.68
CA LYS A 16 -15.81 -5.65 3.76
C LYS A 16 -16.21 -7.12 3.78
N ASN A 17 -16.55 -7.69 2.62
CA ASN A 17 -16.93 -9.09 2.51
C ASN A 17 -15.75 -10.03 2.83
N THR A 18 -14.55 -9.69 2.41
CA THR A 18 -13.35 -10.46 2.70
C THR A 18 -13.04 -10.47 4.19
N ILE A 19 -13.15 -9.34 4.86
CA ILE A 19 -12.95 -9.23 6.31
C ILE A 19 -14.04 -10.04 7.04
N HIS A 20 -15.27 -9.92 6.60
CA HIS A 20 -16.38 -10.69 7.20
C HIS A 20 -16.14 -12.20 7.09
N ARG A 21 -15.66 -12.66 5.94
CA ARG A 21 -15.45 -14.08 5.65
C ARG A 21 -14.21 -14.66 6.32
N TYR A 22 -13.09 -13.95 6.31
CA TYR A 22 -11.80 -14.47 6.75
C TYR A 22 -11.26 -13.82 8.04
N GLY A 23 -11.77 -12.65 8.42
CA GLY A 23 -11.42 -11.98 9.66
C GLY A 23 -9.93 -11.76 9.85
N GLU A 24 -9.41 -12.19 10.99
CA GLU A 24 -8.02 -11.99 11.36
C GLU A 24 -7.01 -12.63 10.40
N LYS A 25 -7.38 -13.73 9.76
CA LYS A 25 -6.50 -14.39 8.77
C LYS A 25 -6.16 -13.44 7.61
N PHE A 26 -7.17 -12.76 7.08
CA PHE A 26 -6.97 -11.78 6.01
C PHE A 26 -6.11 -10.61 6.49
N LYS A 27 -6.46 -10.04 7.64
CA LYS A 27 -5.74 -8.89 8.19
C LYS A 27 -4.27 -9.20 8.43
N LYS A 28 -3.98 -10.33 9.07
CA LYS A 28 -2.59 -10.72 9.38
C LYS A 28 -1.79 -11.12 8.15
N ARG A 29 -2.46 -11.63 7.12
CA ARG A 29 -1.78 -11.99 5.88
C ARG A 29 -1.36 -10.76 5.07
N CYS A 30 -2.21 -9.74 5.03
CA CYS A 30 -2.02 -8.60 4.12
C CYS A 30 -1.43 -7.36 4.78
N PHE A 31 -1.56 -7.22 6.10
CA PHE A 31 -1.22 -5.99 6.80
C PHE A 31 -0.26 -6.23 7.95
N SER A 32 0.65 -5.26 8.16
CA SER A 32 1.54 -5.28 9.32
C SER A 32 0.76 -5.00 10.60
N ASN A 33 1.38 -5.27 11.75
CA ASN A 33 0.76 -4.95 13.04
C ASN A 33 0.46 -3.45 13.15
N ASN A 34 1.35 -2.58 12.68
CA ASN A 34 1.13 -1.14 12.70
C ASN A 34 -0.07 -0.73 11.86
N GLU A 35 -0.22 -1.32 10.68
CA GLU A 35 -1.37 -1.07 9.81
C GLU A 35 -2.68 -1.54 10.44
N ILE A 36 -2.67 -2.70 11.09
CA ILE A 36 -3.84 -3.25 11.77
C ILE A 36 -4.26 -2.34 12.93
N ILE A 37 -3.31 -1.96 13.78
CA ILE A 37 -3.59 -1.07 14.92
C ILE A 37 -4.17 0.25 14.43
N ARG A 38 -3.57 0.85 13.43
CA ARG A 38 -4.05 2.13 12.86
C ARG A 38 -5.46 1.99 12.29
N SER A 39 -5.71 0.94 11.53
CA SER A 39 -7.01 0.72 10.89
C SER A 39 -8.12 0.44 11.90
N GLU A 40 -7.84 -0.40 12.91
CA GLU A 40 -8.83 -0.72 13.95
C GLU A 40 -9.19 0.51 14.79
N ASN A 41 -8.32 1.50 14.87
CA ASN A 41 -8.58 2.75 15.59
C ASN A 41 -9.23 3.84 14.75
N CYS A 42 -9.45 3.60 13.46
CA CYS A 42 -10.17 4.53 12.59
C CYS A 42 -11.67 4.47 12.84
N PHE A 43 -12.37 5.59 12.54
CA PHE A 43 -13.83 5.63 12.60
C PHE A 43 -14.46 4.56 11.71
N ASN A 44 -13.89 4.33 10.53
CA ASN A 44 -14.33 3.28 9.61
C ASN A 44 -13.14 2.38 9.26
N PRO A 45 -12.93 1.29 10.02
CA PRO A 45 -11.80 0.40 9.78
C PRO A 45 -11.77 -0.20 8.38
N THR A 46 -12.92 -0.59 7.84
CA THR A 46 -12.99 -1.20 6.50
C THR A 46 -12.42 -0.28 5.43
N ASN A 47 -12.77 1.01 5.48
CA ASN A 47 -12.24 1.99 4.53
C ASN A 47 -10.73 2.15 4.67
N SER A 48 -10.22 2.13 5.90
CA SER A 48 -8.78 2.19 6.14
C SER A 48 -8.06 0.98 5.52
N TYR A 49 -8.58 -0.22 5.74
CA TYR A 49 -8.01 -1.42 5.13
C TYR A 49 -8.08 -1.36 3.59
N ALA A 50 -9.19 -0.91 3.05
CA ALA A 50 -9.37 -0.82 1.60
C ALA A 50 -8.36 0.15 0.96
N LYS A 51 -8.16 1.32 1.55
CA LYS A 51 -7.17 2.30 1.06
C LYS A 51 -5.76 1.74 1.11
N ARG A 52 -5.40 1.06 2.20
CA ARG A 52 -4.08 0.42 2.35
C ARG A 52 -3.89 -0.72 1.38
N TYR A 53 -4.91 -1.52 1.17
CA TYR A 53 -4.90 -2.60 0.17
C TYR A 53 -4.64 -2.04 -1.23
N ALA A 54 -5.37 -0.99 -1.61
CA ALA A 54 -5.16 -0.31 -2.89
C ALA A 54 -3.75 0.28 -3.01
N ALA A 55 -3.21 0.85 -1.93
CA ALA A 55 -1.86 1.40 -1.93
C ALA A 55 -0.79 0.32 -2.18
N LYS A 56 -0.97 -0.86 -1.59
CA LYS A 56 -0.05 -2.00 -1.80
C LYS A 56 -0.06 -2.46 -3.25
N GLU A 57 -1.25 -2.57 -3.85
CA GLU A 57 -1.40 -2.91 -5.27
C GLU A 57 -0.77 -1.84 -6.16
N ALA A 58 -1.07 -0.57 -5.89
CA ALA A 58 -0.52 0.54 -6.68
C ALA A 58 1.00 0.59 -6.60
N CYS A 59 1.56 0.37 -5.41
CA CYS A 59 3.02 0.35 -5.21
C CYS A 59 3.66 -0.80 -5.97
N SER A 60 3.06 -2.00 -5.95
CA SER A 60 3.58 -3.14 -6.68
C SER A 60 3.58 -2.89 -8.19
N LYS A 61 2.57 -2.20 -8.70
CA LYS A 61 2.53 -1.77 -10.10
C LYS A 61 3.64 -0.76 -10.41
N ALA A 62 3.87 0.19 -9.51
CA ALA A 62 4.96 1.15 -9.66
C ALA A 62 6.34 0.48 -9.67
N LEU A 63 6.50 -0.62 -8.93
CA LEU A 63 7.71 -1.44 -8.95
C LEU A 63 7.82 -2.32 -10.19
N GLY A 64 6.76 -2.41 -11.00
CA GLY A 64 6.74 -3.13 -12.25
C GLY A 64 6.46 -4.63 -12.13
N THR A 65 6.07 -5.13 -10.96
CA THR A 65 5.94 -6.57 -10.74
C THR A 65 4.52 -7.04 -10.46
N GLY A 66 3.68 -6.22 -9.85
CA GLY A 66 2.46 -6.72 -9.21
C GLY A 66 2.78 -7.62 -8.02
N LEU A 67 1.77 -7.92 -7.20
CA LEU A 67 1.95 -8.69 -5.96
C LEU A 67 2.14 -10.20 -6.19
N ALA A 68 1.91 -10.69 -7.40
CA ALA A 68 2.04 -12.11 -7.71
C ALA A 68 3.46 -12.57 -8.03
N LYS A 69 4.45 -11.69 -8.08
CA LYS A 69 5.81 -11.99 -8.55
C LYS A 69 6.85 -11.85 -7.44
N GLY A 70 6.60 -12.48 -6.31
CA GLY A 70 7.57 -12.55 -5.22
C GLY A 70 7.53 -11.38 -4.26
N ILE A 71 6.70 -10.38 -4.48
CA ILE A 71 6.44 -9.31 -3.53
C ILE A 71 5.17 -9.66 -2.77
N PHE A 72 5.27 -9.72 -1.44
CA PHE A 72 4.14 -10.05 -0.58
C PHE A 72 3.49 -8.77 -0.04
N TRP A 73 2.23 -8.88 0.35
CA TRP A 73 1.44 -7.76 0.87
C TRP A 73 2.15 -6.98 1.99
N LYS A 74 2.79 -7.68 2.92
CA LYS A 74 3.47 -7.04 4.06
C LYS A 74 4.80 -6.39 3.68
N ASP A 75 5.34 -6.69 2.50
CA ASP A 75 6.57 -6.07 2.03
C ASP A 75 6.36 -4.59 1.72
N VAL A 76 5.12 -4.19 1.50
CA VAL A 76 4.72 -2.80 1.24
C VAL A 76 3.87 -2.34 2.41
N GLU A 77 4.46 -1.57 3.31
CA GLU A 77 3.78 -1.09 4.51
C GLU A 77 3.37 0.36 4.35
N VAL A 78 2.09 0.65 4.59
CA VAL A 78 1.56 2.01 4.58
C VAL A 78 1.51 2.52 6.01
N VAL A 79 2.28 3.55 6.29
CA VAL A 79 2.31 4.19 7.61
C VAL A 79 1.87 5.65 7.48
N ASN A 80 1.47 6.24 8.60
CA ASN A 80 1.03 7.63 8.62
C ASN A 80 1.91 8.43 9.58
N ASP A 81 2.23 9.66 9.22
CA ASP A 81 2.92 10.55 10.14
C ASP A 81 1.95 11.10 11.21
N LYS A 82 2.46 11.93 12.09
CA LYS A 82 1.65 12.53 13.17
C LYS A 82 0.53 13.44 12.65
N TYR A 83 0.61 13.90 11.41
CA TYR A 83 -0.41 14.73 10.77
C TYR A 83 -1.38 13.92 9.91
N GLY A 84 -1.21 12.60 9.86
CA GLY A 84 -2.05 11.71 9.07
C GLY A 84 -1.61 11.50 7.63
N LYS A 85 -0.52 12.12 7.20
CA LYS A 85 -0.02 11.92 5.84
C LYS A 85 0.50 10.48 5.67
N PRO A 86 0.05 9.75 4.63
CA PRO A 86 0.54 8.39 4.40
C PRO A 86 1.90 8.38 3.70
N PHE A 87 2.72 7.40 4.04
CA PHE A 87 3.90 7.02 3.27
C PHE A 87 4.08 5.53 3.25
N ILE A 88 4.94 5.07 2.34
CA ILE A 88 5.20 3.67 2.12
C ILE A 88 6.62 3.34 2.56
N ASN A 89 6.74 2.32 3.41
CA ASN A 89 8.01 1.67 3.73
C ASN A 89 8.07 0.34 2.99
N LEU A 90 9.18 0.12 2.30
CA LEU A 90 9.43 -1.15 1.61
C LEU A 90 10.26 -2.07 2.50
N HIS A 91 9.90 -3.34 2.52
CA HIS A 91 10.57 -4.38 3.28
C HIS A 91 10.87 -5.58 2.38
N ASN A 92 11.83 -6.39 2.79
CA ASN A 92 12.12 -7.71 2.19
C ASN A 92 12.21 -7.66 0.65
N ASN A 93 11.36 -8.41 -0.03
CA ASN A 93 11.45 -8.54 -1.50
C ASN A 93 11.10 -7.25 -2.24
N ALA A 94 10.22 -6.41 -1.69
CA ALA A 94 9.93 -5.11 -2.29
C ALA A 94 11.16 -4.18 -2.20
N LEU A 95 11.86 -4.21 -1.08
CA LEU A 95 13.11 -3.45 -0.92
C LEU A 95 14.20 -3.95 -1.87
N LYS A 96 14.32 -5.27 -2.02
CA LYS A 96 15.25 -5.85 -3.00
C LYS A 96 14.92 -5.41 -4.42
N LYS A 97 13.64 -5.34 -4.74
CA LYS A 97 13.18 -4.94 -6.08
C LYS A 97 13.56 -3.50 -6.40
N ILE A 98 13.30 -2.56 -5.47
CA ILE A 98 13.66 -1.16 -5.73
C ILE A 98 15.17 -0.98 -5.84
N ASN A 99 15.95 -1.75 -5.08
CA ASN A 99 17.40 -1.72 -5.14
C ASN A 99 17.96 -2.26 -6.47
N LYS A 100 17.21 -3.08 -7.17
CA LYS A 100 17.55 -3.52 -8.55
C LYS A 100 17.20 -2.44 -9.58
N ILE A 101 16.15 -1.66 -9.32
CA ILE A 101 15.71 -0.58 -10.23
C ILE A 101 16.69 0.58 -10.17
N THR A 102 17.14 0.95 -8.98
CA THR A 102 18.05 2.08 -8.79
C THR A 102 19.00 1.85 -7.64
N LYS A 103 20.24 2.35 -7.79
CA LYS A 103 21.23 2.43 -6.71
C LYS A 103 21.25 3.80 -6.06
N LYS A 104 20.48 4.75 -6.59
CA LYS A 104 20.36 6.11 -6.07
C LYS A 104 19.29 6.17 -4.98
N ASP A 105 19.33 7.21 -4.18
CA ASP A 105 18.27 7.51 -3.25
C ASP A 105 16.96 7.74 -3.99
N TYR A 106 15.89 7.23 -3.45
CA TYR A 106 14.55 7.33 -4.04
C TYR A 106 13.55 7.85 -3.02
N ASN A 107 12.45 8.35 -3.52
CA ASN A 107 11.29 8.70 -2.73
C ASN A 107 10.06 8.02 -3.30
N ILE A 108 9.12 7.70 -2.42
CA ILE A 108 7.82 7.17 -2.80
C ILE A 108 6.77 8.14 -2.27
N GLU A 109 5.97 8.68 -3.17
CA GLU A 109 4.81 9.48 -2.80
C GLU A 109 3.56 8.67 -3.04
N VAL A 110 2.63 8.74 -2.09
CA VAL A 110 1.35 8.03 -2.16
C VAL A 110 0.22 8.98 -1.85
N SER A 111 -0.85 8.85 -2.63
CA SER A 111 -2.10 9.57 -2.41
C SER A 111 -3.22 8.56 -2.29
N LEU A 112 -4.01 8.69 -1.24
CA LEU A 112 -5.15 7.80 -0.95
C LEU A 112 -6.43 8.62 -0.94
N SER A 113 -7.48 8.06 -1.53
CA SER A 113 -8.78 8.71 -1.56
C SER A 113 -9.87 7.66 -1.51
N ASP A 114 -11.00 7.99 -0.89
CA ASP A 114 -12.15 7.09 -0.90
C ASP A 114 -13.43 7.87 -1.10
N GLU A 115 -14.35 7.23 -1.76
CA GLU A 115 -15.75 7.61 -1.89
C GLU A 115 -16.60 6.49 -1.32
N LYS A 116 -17.92 6.63 -1.40
CA LYS A 116 -18.89 5.71 -0.78
C LYS A 116 -18.53 4.22 -0.95
N ASN A 117 -18.20 3.80 -2.16
CA ASN A 117 -17.99 2.38 -2.47
C ASN A 117 -16.57 2.06 -2.95
N TYR A 118 -15.73 3.05 -3.19
CA TYR A 118 -14.43 2.83 -3.83
C TYR A 118 -13.31 3.54 -3.09
N ALA A 119 -12.15 2.88 -3.05
CA ALA A 119 -10.91 3.47 -2.59
C ALA A 119 -9.91 3.50 -3.75
N ILE A 120 -9.15 4.58 -3.84
CA ILE A 120 -8.16 4.78 -4.90
C ILE A 120 -6.82 5.09 -4.25
N ALA A 121 -5.76 4.52 -4.81
CA ALA A 121 -4.39 4.84 -4.45
C ALA A 121 -3.59 5.19 -5.69
N ASN A 122 -2.77 6.22 -5.57
CA ASN A 122 -1.79 6.59 -6.58
C ASN A 122 -0.41 6.58 -5.93
N VAL A 123 0.55 5.95 -6.59
CA VAL A 123 1.93 5.84 -6.10
C VAL A 123 2.88 6.30 -7.19
N ILE A 124 3.81 7.17 -6.81
CA ILE A 124 4.89 7.62 -7.70
C ILE A 124 6.22 7.34 -7.00
N ILE A 125 7.12 6.67 -7.71
CA ILE A 125 8.48 6.43 -7.25
C ILE A 125 9.43 7.28 -8.11
N PHE A 126 10.24 8.09 -7.46
CA PHE A 126 11.18 8.93 -8.17
C PHE A 126 12.56 8.94 -7.52
N ILE A 127 13.58 9.20 -8.35
CA ILE A 127 14.97 9.23 -7.93
C ILE A 127 15.36 10.68 -7.70
N ASN A 128 16.05 10.91 -6.59
CA ASN A 128 16.65 12.21 -6.33
C ASN A 128 17.88 12.39 -7.25
N GLU A 129 17.79 13.34 -8.14
CA GLU A 129 18.91 13.72 -9.01
C GLU A 129 19.70 14.83 -8.33
N LYS A 130 20.97 14.61 -8.22
CA LYS A 130 21.93 15.67 -7.87
C LYS A 130 22.90 15.89 -9.00
#